data_9bc7d43823d614f5c9543b65a3d1c746
#
_entry.id   9bc7d43823d614f5c9543b65a3d1c746
#
_cell.length_a   1.000
_cell.length_b   1.000
_cell.length_c   1.000
_cell.angle_alpha   90.00
_cell.angle_beta   90.00
_cell.angle_gamma   90.00
#
_symmetry.space_group_name_H-M   'P 1'
#
loop_
_entity.id
_entity.type
_entity.pdbx_description
1 polymer ?
#
loop_
_entity_poly.entity_id
_entity_poly.type
_entity_poly.pdbx_seq_one_letter_code
_entity_poly.pdbx_strand_id
1 'polypeptide(L)'
;VKRVKSFDEGVELINSSDFANGASIFTQSGHHAREFARRIDAGMVGVNVGIPVPISVFPFSGHKNSFFGDLHVMGRDGVLFYTETKAVTSFWFDDESMKGDKVGTWEGTITRT
;
A
#
# COMPACT_ATOMS: atom_id res chain seq x y z
N VAL A 1 14.07 28.43 -0.65
CA VAL A 1 12.90 28.80 0.18
C VAL A 1 11.96 29.64 -0.66
N LYS A 2 10.68 29.27 -0.71
CA LYS A 2 9.61 30.02 -1.38
C LYS A 2 8.57 30.43 -0.34
N ARG A 3 8.10 31.66 -0.38
CA ARG A 3 6.98 32.13 0.44
C ARG A 3 5.69 31.96 -0.36
N VAL A 4 4.64 31.50 0.31
CA VAL A 4 3.30 31.35 -0.24
C VAL A 4 2.32 32.25 0.54
N LYS A 5 1.20 32.59 -0.08
CA LYS A 5 0.21 33.52 0.51
C LYS A 5 -0.86 32.79 1.32
N SER A 6 -1.05 31.50 1.07
CA SER A 6 -2.07 30.69 1.72
C SER A 6 -1.62 29.24 1.92
N PHE A 7 -2.35 28.52 2.76
CA PHE A 7 -2.20 27.08 2.93
C PHE A 7 -2.44 26.34 1.61
N ASP A 8 -3.47 26.71 0.84
CA ASP A 8 -3.81 26.07 -0.42
C ASP A 8 -2.71 26.24 -1.47
N GLU A 9 -2.17 27.43 -1.62
CA GLU A 9 -1.02 27.66 -2.50
C GLU A 9 0.20 26.81 -2.11
N GLY A 10 0.40 26.62 -0.80
CA GLY A 10 1.47 25.76 -0.29
C GLY A 10 1.26 24.29 -0.67
N VAL A 11 0.05 23.78 -0.52
CA VAL A 11 -0.33 22.40 -0.91
C VAL A 11 -0.16 22.19 -2.42
N GLU A 12 -0.66 23.12 -3.23
CA GLU A 12 -0.54 23.08 -4.69
C GLU A 12 0.92 23.09 -5.13
N LEU A 13 1.75 23.94 -4.51
CA LEU A 13 3.17 24.01 -4.82
C LEU A 13 3.90 22.70 -4.52
N ILE A 14 3.61 22.06 -3.39
CA ILE A 14 4.20 20.76 -3.05
C ILE A 14 3.74 19.69 -4.04
N ASN A 15 2.42 19.65 -4.33
CA ASN A 15 1.84 18.67 -5.23
C ASN A 15 2.27 18.85 -6.69
N SER A 16 2.76 20.02 -7.10
CA SER A 16 3.28 20.25 -8.45
C SER A 16 4.66 19.64 -8.70
N SER A 17 5.32 19.09 -7.66
CA SER A 17 6.59 18.39 -7.82
C SER A 17 6.41 17.04 -8.50
N ASP A 18 7.37 16.68 -9.38
CA ASP A 18 7.43 15.34 -9.98
C ASP A 18 7.92 14.27 -8.99
N PHE A 19 8.41 14.67 -7.82
CA PHE A 19 8.88 13.80 -6.75
C PHE A 19 8.02 13.95 -5.51
N ALA A 20 7.71 12.84 -4.84
CA ALA A 20 6.78 12.81 -3.72
C ALA A 20 7.17 11.74 -2.68
N ASN A 21 8.42 11.73 -2.24
CA ASN A 21 8.89 10.82 -1.22
C ASN A 21 8.25 11.12 0.14
N GLY A 22 8.40 12.35 0.61
CA GLY A 22 7.83 12.78 1.88
C GLY A 22 7.61 14.29 1.95
N ALA A 23 6.63 14.69 2.75
CA ALA A 23 6.32 16.08 3.03
C ALA A 23 5.95 16.28 4.50
N SER A 24 6.29 17.44 5.06
CA SER A 24 5.98 17.76 6.46
C SER A 24 5.33 19.13 6.59
N ILE A 25 4.42 19.23 7.55
CA ILE A 25 3.83 20.49 7.99
C ILE A 25 4.18 20.76 9.45
N PHE A 26 4.50 21.99 9.76
CA PHE A 26 4.66 22.48 11.13
C PHE A 26 3.50 23.44 11.43
N THR A 27 2.62 23.04 12.34
CA THR A 27 1.41 23.81 12.65
C THR A 27 0.87 23.47 14.03
N GLN A 28 0.21 24.45 14.68
CA GLN A 28 -0.58 24.22 15.88
C GLN A 28 -2.08 23.99 15.56
N SER A 29 -2.47 24.13 14.28
CA SER A 29 -3.84 23.92 13.85
C SER A 29 -4.09 22.46 13.50
N GLY A 30 -4.89 21.76 14.29
CA GLY A 30 -5.33 20.40 13.97
C GLY A 30 -6.15 20.31 12.67
N HIS A 31 -6.82 21.41 12.27
CA HIS A 31 -7.49 21.49 10.97
C HIS A 31 -6.47 21.45 9.82
N HIS A 32 -5.49 22.34 9.84
CA HIS A 32 -4.45 22.36 8.80
C HIS A 32 -3.64 21.06 8.75
N ALA A 33 -3.36 20.44 9.90
CA ALA A 33 -2.67 19.16 9.96
C ALA A 33 -3.46 18.05 9.23
N ARG A 34 -4.76 17.93 9.48
CA ARG A 34 -5.63 16.94 8.83
C ARG A 34 -5.79 17.21 7.32
N GLU A 35 -6.03 18.48 6.95
CA GLU A 35 -6.17 18.85 5.55
C GLU A 35 -4.87 18.63 4.77
N PHE A 36 -3.72 18.92 5.38
CA PHE A 36 -2.43 18.62 4.80
C PHE A 36 -2.27 17.12 4.55
N ALA A 37 -2.46 16.30 5.57
CA ALA A 37 -2.32 14.84 5.45
C ALA A 37 -3.25 14.24 4.39
N ARG A 38 -4.46 14.81 4.22
CA ARG A 38 -5.44 14.35 3.23
C ARG A 38 -5.09 14.77 1.80
N ARG A 39 -4.53 15.97 1.62
CA ARG A 39 -4.37 16.63 0.30
C ARG A 39 -2.99 16.49 -0.31
N ILE A 40 -1.98 16.19 0.50
CA ILE A 40 -0.61 16.03 0.00
C ILE A 40 -0.47 14.68 -0.72
N ASP A 41 0.03 14.75 -1.93
CA ASP A 41 0.41 13.59 -2.73
C ASP A 41 1.88 13.25 -2.48
N ALA A 42 2.15 12.64 -1.33
CA ALA A 42 3.46 12.14 -0.93
C ALA A 42 3.32 10.81 -0.20
N GLY A 43 4.32 9.95 -0.32
CA GLY A 43 4.32 8.62 0.28
C GLY A 43 4.39 8.64 1.80
N MET A 44 5.07 9.64 2.38
CA MET A 44 5.21 9.82 3.82
C MET A 44 4.82 11.24 4.20
N VAL A 45 3.97 11.40 5.20
CA VAL A 45 3.48 12.70 5.66
C VAL A 45 3.80 12.89 7.13
N GLY A 46 4.48 13.98 7.46
CA GLY A 46 4.82 14.36 8.83
C GLY A 46 4.01 15.57 9.31
N VAL A 47 3.60 15.54 10.57
CA VAL A 47 3.03 16.68 11.27
C VAL A 47 3.92 17.01 12.44
N ASN A 48 4.51 18.20 12.44
CA ASN A 48 5.49 18.66 13.43
C ASN A 48 6.73 17.74 13.56
N VAL A 49 7.06 17.04 12.48
CA VAL A 49 8.22 16.16 12.37
C VAL A 49 9.02 16.58 11.13
N GLY A 50 10.31 16.78 11.27
CA GLY A 50 11.15 17.27 10.18
C GLY A 50 11.34 16.25 9.04
N ILE A 51 11.50 14.98 9.40
CA ILE A 51 11.67 13.88 8.45
C ILE A 51 10.64 12.81 8.77
N PRO A 52 9.63 12.58 7.92
CA PRO A 52 8.51 11.68 8.20
C PRO A 52 8.86 10.20 7.94
N VAL A 53 9.97 9.72 8.49
CA VAL A 53 10.37 8.32 8.36
C VAL A 53 9.49 7.44 9.25
N PRO A 54 8.83 6.41 8.71
CA PRO A 54 8.03 5.50 9.51
C PRO A 54 8.91 4.55 10.35
N ILE A 55 8.35 4.04 11.42
CA ILE A 55 8.95 2.90 12.13
C ILE A 55 8.85 1.63 11.26
N SER A 56 9.73 0.65 11.48
CA SER A 56 9.97 -0.50 10.60
C SER A 56 8.77 -1.41 10.32
N VAL A 57 7.70 -1.29 11.09
CA VAL A 57 6.45 -2.07 10.87
C VAL A 57 5.54 -1.46 9.80
N PHE A 58 5.80 -0.23 9.37
CA PHE A 58 5.09 0.43 8.28
C PHE A 58 5.97 0.52 7.04
N PRO A 59 5.39 0.52 5.83
CA PRO A 59 6.14 0.68 4.60
C PRO A 59 6.86 2.02 4.54
N PHE A 60 8.09 2.03 4.04
CA PHE A 60 8.78 3.25 3.63
C PHE A 60 8.31 3.61 2.24
N SER A 61 7.33 4.49 2.17
CA SER A 61 6.55 4.77 0.98
C SER A 61 7.06 5.97 0.20
N GLY A 62 6.88 5.96 -1.11
CA GLY A 62 7.13 7.08 -2.02
C GLY A 62 6.08 7.07 -3.13
N HIS A 63 5.75 8.27 -3.63
CA HIS A 63 4.83 8.44 -4.76
C HIS A 63 5.57 9.02 -5.98
N LYS A 64 4.90 9.07 -7.11
CA LYS A 64 5.40 9.67 -8.37
C LYS A 64 6.80 9.11 -8.74
N ASN A 65 7.71 9.97 -9.18
CA ASN A 65 9.07 9.56 -9.55
C ASN A 65 10.00 9.26 -8.34
N SER A 66 9.48 9.30 -7.12
CA SER A 66 10.24 8.91 -5.93
C SER A 66 10.20 7.42 -5.63
N PHE A 67 9.47 6.63 -6.42
CA PHE A 67 9.35 5.20 -6.21
C PHE A 67 9.22 4.44 -7.53
N PHE A 68 9.78 3.22 -7.57
CA PHE A 68 9.67 2.29 -8.69
C PHE A 68 9.06 0.97 -8.22
N GLY A 69 8.02 0.50 -8.91
CA GLY A 69 7.32 -0.74 -8.59
C GLY A 69 6.11 -0.53 -7.65
N ASP A 70 5.57 -1.63 -7.15
CA ASP A 70 4.30 -1.66 -6.42
C ASP A 70 4.47 -1.89 -4.91
N LEU A 71 5.56 -2.56 -4.50
CA LEU A 71 5.83 -2.90 -3.11
C LEU A 71 6.96 -2.05 -2.54
N HIS A 72 6.71 -1.44 -1.40
CA HIS A 72 7.65 -0.59 -0.70
C HIS A 72 8.55 -1.42 0.23
N VAL A 73 9.69 -0.85 0.65
CA VAL A 73 10.55 -1.49 1.64
C VAL A 73 9.95 -1.37 3.04
N MET A 74 10.25 -2.33 3.91
CA MET A 74 9.77 -2.42 5.30
C MET A 74 8.29 -2.78 5.42
N GLY A 75 7.86 -3.08 6.63
CA GLY A 75 6.51 -3.48 6.94
C GLY A 75 6.04 -4.71 6.17
N ARG A 76 4.74 -4.78 5.92
CA ARG A 76 4.12 -5.86 5.15
C ARG A 76 4.62 -5.91 3.71
N ASP A 77 4.83 -4.77 3.08
CA ASP A 77 5.29 -4.68 1.69
C ASP A 77 6.66 -5.33 1.52
N GLY A 78 7.56 -5.12 2.49
CA GLY A 78 8.87 -5.76 2.49
C GLY A 78 8.80 -7.28 2.56
N VAL A 79 7.84 -7.84 3.31
CA VAL A 79 7.61 -9.29 3.33
C VAL A 79 7.07 -9.77 2.00
N LEU A 80 6.08 -9.07 1.43
CA LEU A 80 5.49 -9.43 0.14
C LEU A 80 6.49 -9.36 -1.01
N PHE A 81 7.42 -8.42 -0.97
CA PHE A 81 8.48 -8.27 -1.97
C PHE A 81 9.40 -9.51 -2.07
N TYR A 82 9.71 -10.13 -0.93
CA TYR A 82 10.59 -11.32 -0.87
C TYR A 82 9.85 -12.65 -0.87
N THR A 83 8.54 -12.67 -1.07
CA THR A 83 7.73 -13.89 -1.05
C THR A 83 6.89 -14.00 -2.32
N GLU A 84 6.61 -15.24 -2.70
CA GLU A 84 5.69 -15.56 -3.79
C GLU A 84 4.42 -16.22 -3.23
N THR A 85 3.28 -15.87 -3.80
CA THR A 85 2.01 -16.49 -3.42
C THR A 85 1.86 -17.82 -4.13
N LYS A 86 1.62 -18.90 -3.37
CA LYS A 86 1.25 -20.21 -3.89
C LYS A 86 -0.18 -20.53 -3.46
N ALA A 87 -1.06 -20.71 -4.43
CA ALA A 87 -2.40 -21.26 -4.17
C ALA A 87 -2.35 -22.78 -4.23
N VAL A 88 -2.91 -23.43 -3.24
CA VAL A 88 -3.04 -24.89 -3.20
C VAL A 88 -4.53 -25.21 -3.00
N THR A 89 -5.09 -25.93 -3.96
CA THR A 89 -6.45 -26.45 -3.87
C THR A 89 -6.36 -27.97 -3.74
N SER A 90 -7.00 -28.52 -2.71
CA SER A 90 -6.99 -29.96 -2.45
C SER A 90 -8.41 -30.46 -2.30
N PHE A 91 -8.66 -31.63 -2.82
CA PHE A 91 -9.87 -32.39 -2.60
C PHE A 91 -9.47 -33.81 -2.18
N TRP A 92 -9.99 -34.25 -1.05
CA TRP A 92 -9.72 -35.58 -0.52
C TRP A 92 -10.93 -36.46 -0.81
N PHE A 93 -10.71 -37.52 -1.61
CA PHE A 93 -11.72 -38.53 -1.92
C PHE A 93 -11.76 -39.55 -0.80
N ASP A 94 -12.94 -40.07 -0.48
CA ASP A 94 -13.05 -41.28 0.29
C ASP A 94 -12.80 -42.54 -0.59
N ASP A 95 -12.58 -43.68 0.05
CA ASP A 95 -12.28 -44.93 -0.65
C ASP A 95 -13.37 -45.37 -1.63
N GLU A 96 -14.63 -44.98 -1.42
CA GLU A 96 -15.75 -45.27 -2.30
C GLU A 96 -15.73 -44.38 -3.55
N SER A 97 -15.36 -43.10 -3.42
CA SER A 97 -15.24 -42.19 -4.56
C SER A 97 -14.07 -42.51 -5.49
N MET A 98 -13.05 -43.21 -4.99
CA MET A 98 -11.89 -43.64 -5.78
C MET A 98 -12.17 -44.87 -6.66
N LYS A 99 -13.29 -45.57 -6.46
CA LYS A 99 -13.65 -46.74 -7.25
C LYS A 99 -14.32 -46.44 -8.60
N GLY A 100 -14.57 -45.15 -8.91
CA GLY A 100 -15.16 -44.73 -10.18
C GLY A 100 -14.13 -44.30 -11.20
N ASP A 101 -14.43 -44.46 -12.50
CA ASP A 101 -13.59 -44.08 -13.65
C ASP A 101 -13.34 -42.55 -13.78
N LYS A 102 -13.68 -41.75 -12.78
CA LYS A 102 -13.66 -40.28 -12.86
C LYS A 102 -12.51 -39.61 -12.09
N VAL A 103 -11.51 -40.38 -11.70
CA VAL A 103 -10.30 -39.79 -11.05
C VAL A 103 -9.48 -39.02 -12.10
N GLY A 104 -9.48 -37.73 -11.99
CA GLY A 104 -8.64 -36.82 -12.79
C GLY A 104 -9.36 -35.96 -13.84
N THR A 105 -10.70 -36.03 -13.93
CA THR A 105 -11.46 -35.09 -14.79
C THR A 105 -12.22 -34.06 -13.95
N TRP A 106 -11.94 -32.78 -14.20
CA TRP A 106 -12.73 -31.68 -13.65
C TRP A 106 -14.02 -31.54 -14.47
N GLU A 107 -15.11 -32.08 -14.03
CA GLU A 107 -16.44 -31.94 -14.67
C GLU A 107 -17.35 -30.97 -13.93
N GLY A 108 -16.87 -29.98 -13.26
CA GLY A 108 -17.61 -28.78 -12.81
C GLY A 108 -18.96 -28.96 -12.09
N THR A 109 -19.36 -30.17 -11.73
CA THR A 109 -20.67 -30.42 -11.12
C THR A 109 -20.52 -30.53 -9.60
N ILE A 110 -20.86 -29.45 -8.90
CA ILE A 110 -21.03 -29.45 -7.45
C ILE A 110 -22.46 -29.91 -7.17
N THR A 111 -22.65 -31.20 -6.85
CA THR A 111 -23.92 -31.66 -6.30
C THR A 111 -23.92 -31.34 -4.80
N ARG A 112 -24.70 -30.35 -4.41
CA ARG A 112 -25.03 -30.12 -2.99
C ARG A 112 -26.12 -31.08 -2.60
N THR A 113 -25.87 -31.97 -1.67
CA THR A 113 -26.86 -32.64 -0.85
C THR A 113 -27.07 -31.87 0.43
#